data_d80999114c6ec14d49ab250878c79fb0
#
_entry.id   d80999114c6ec14d49ab250878c79fb0
#
_cell.length_a   1.000
_cell.length_b   1.000
_cell.length_c   1.000
_cell.angle_alpha   90.00
_cell.angle_beta   90.00
_cell.angle_gamma   90.00
#
_symmetry.space_group_name_H-M   'P 1'
#
loop_
_entity.id
_entity.type
_entity.pdbx_description
1 polymer ?
#
loop_
_entity_poly.entity_id
_entity_poly.type
_entity_poly.pdbx_seq_one_letter_code
_entity_poly.pdbx_strand_id
1 'polypeptide(L)'
;TPYQRNLSDTHVRKLEGVIGKIGRFLDPIIAVRIAKPNHAAKYWTPNGNHRLSAMRTLGAKSIVAIVVPEAAAAYQILALNTEKAHNLREKALEVIRMYKELAHLDEATEEQCALEFEEPAFITLGLCYEDRPRFSGGAYHPVLKRVEEFLKKSLQDSLVIRQRRAGTLLELDDQIVKQVEALKAKGLTSPYLKSFVVARVNPIRFRPKDAPPLSFDDALDRMTQAAAKFNPDKIKMDDLAKSGGVSDEAE
;
A
#
# COMPACT_ATOMS: atom_id res chain seq x y z
N THR A 1 -14.19 -0.65 -11.84
CA THR A 1 -12.82 -1.07 -12.16
C THR A 1 -12.42 -2.17 -11.20
N PRO A 2 -11.89 -3.33 -11.63
CA PRO A 2 -11.66 -4.50 -10.77
C PRO A 2 -10.56 -4.27 -9.71
N TYR A 3 -9.66 -3.33 -9.92
CA TYR A 3 -8.54 -3.00 -9.03
C TYR A 3 -8.75 -1.74 -8.18
N GLN A 4 -9.92 -1.12 -8.31
CA GLN A 4 -10.26 0.07 -7.52
C GLN A 4 -10.59 -0.30 -6.08
N ARG A 5 -10.46 0.65 -5.14
CA ARG A 5 -10.83 0.47 -3.74
C ARG A 5 -12.26 -0.02 -3.57
N ASN A 6 -12.48 -0.76 -2.49
CA ASN A 6 -13.83 -1.08 -2.05
C ASN A 6 -14.57 0.22 -1.72
N LEU A 7 -15.85 0.25 -2.07
CA LEU A 7 -16.72 1.37 -1.71
C LEU A 7 -16.82 1.48 -0.19
N SER A 8 -16.70 2.70 0.31
CA SER A 8 -16.98 3.01 1.71
C SER A 8 -18.43 3.48 1.82
N ASP A 9 -19.27 2.70 2.47
CA ASP A 9 -20.70 3.03 2.66
C ASP A 9 -20.88 4.37 3.39
N THR A 10 -20.02 4.66 4.36
CA THR A 10 -20.05 5.94 5.07
C THR A 10 -19.79 7.12 4.14
N HIS A 11 -18.83 6.95 3.21
CA HIS A 11 -18.51 8.00 2.25
C HIS A 11 -19.61 8.16 1.20
N VAL A 12 -20.20 7.05 0.73
CA VAL A 12 -21.33 7.07 -0.20
C VAL A 12 -22.52 7.78 0.44
N ARG A 13 -22.93 7.45 1.66
CA ARG A 13 -24.03 8.13 2.40
C ARG A 13 -23.78 9.63 2.58
N LYS A 14 -22.52 10.02 2.86
CA LYS A 14 -22.18 11.45 2.96
C LYS A 14 -22.37 12.16 1.64
N LEU A 15 -21.97 11.54 0.52
CA LEU A 15 -22.18 12.09 -0.83
C LEU A 15 -23.66 12.15 -1.19
N GLU A 16 -24.45 11.13 -0.87
CA GLU A 16 -25.91 11.12 -1.04
C GLU A 16 -26.58 12.30 -0.35
N GLY A 17 -26.20 12.53 0.92
CA GLY A 17 -26.72 13.67 1.68
C GLY A 17 -26.37 15.03 1.06
N VAL A 18 -25.12 15.19 0.60
CA VAL A 18 -24.66 16.45 -0.04
C VAL A 18 -25.32 16.65 -1.40
N ILE A 19 -25.33 15.63 -2.27
CA ILE A 19 -25.92 15.71 -3.62
C ILE A 19 -27.42 15.97 -3.53
N GLY A 20 -28.12 15.26 -2.62
CA GLY A 20 -29.55 15.45 -2.38
C GLY A 20 -29.88 16.87 -1.90
N LYS A 21 -29.03 17.47 -1.07
CA LYS A 21 -29.20 18.83 -0.56
C LYS A 21 -28.94 19.89 -1.62
N ILE A 22 -27.98 19.68 -2.52
CA ILE A 22 -27.64 20.60 -3.62
C ILE A 22 -28.63 20.44 -4.78
N GLY A 23 -29.29 19.29 -4.91
CA GLY A 23 -30.23 19.00 -5.99
C GLY A 23 -29.60 18.82 -7.37
N ARG A 24 -28.27 18.80 -7.46
CA ARG A 24 -27.53 18.62 -8.71
C ARG A 24 -26.17 17.98 -8.46
N PHE A 25 -25.66 17.29 -9.48
CA PHE A 25 -24.31 16.74 -9.50
C PHE A 25 -23.38 17.69 -10.27
N LEU A 26 -22.36 18.23 -9.58
CA LEU A 26 -21.51 19.29 -10.12
C LEU A 26 -20.13 18.79 -10.59
N ASP A 27 -19.73 17.59 -10.20
CA ASP A 27 -18.37 17.11 -10.38
C ASP A 27 -18.36 15.82 -11.23
N PRO A 28 -17.96 15.88 -12.52
CA PRO A 28 -18.01 14.75 -13.43
C PRO A 28 -17.13 13.59 -12.95
N ILE A 29 -17.55 12.36 -13.25
CA ILE A 29 -16.70 11.18 -13.08
C ILE A 29 -15.78 11.02 -14.29
N ILE A 30 -14.67 10.27 -14.14
CA ILE A 30 -13.86 9.86 -15.28
C ILE A 30 -14.23 8.44 -15.66
N ALA A 31 -14.54 8.22 -16.93
CA ALA A 31 -14.88 6.93 -17.51
C ALA A 31 -13.89 6.57 -18.63
N VAL A 32 -13.35 5.37 -18.61
CA VAL A 32 -12.44 4.86 -19.64
C VAL A 32 -13.11 3.76 -20.41
N ARG A 33 -13.01 3.79 -21.74
CA ARG A 33 -13.65 2.81 -22.61
C ARG A 33 -12.96 1.45 -22.52
N ILE A 34 -13.75 0.37 -22.36
CA ILE A 34 -13.22 -1.00 -22.33
C ILE A 34 -13.17 -1.54 -23.76
N ALA A 35 -11.99 -1.98 -24.18
CA ALA A 35 -11.77 -2.52 -25.51
C ALA A 35 -12.11 -4.04 -25.63
N LYS A 36 -12.46 -4.70 -24.52
CA LYS A 36 -12.71 -6.16 -24.52
C LYS A 36 -14.11 -6.48 -25.07
N PRO A 37 -14.24 -7.27 -26.15
CA PRO A 37 -15.51 -7.50 -26.85
C PRO A 37 -16.57 -8.23 -26.01
N ASN A 38 -16.19 -9.00 -24.99
CA ASN A 38 -17.11 -9.81 -24.17
C ASN A 38 -17.28 -9.29 -22.73
N HIS A 39 -16.95 -8.03 -22.47
CA HIS A 39 -17.12 -7.46 -21.12
C HIS A 39 -18.53 -6.88 -20.96
N ALA A 40 -19.24 -7.25 -19.89
CA ALA A 40 -20.60 -6.78 -19.61
C ALA A 40 -20.67 -5.24 -19.44
N ALA A 41 -19.61 -4.61 -18.94
CA ALA A 41 -19.51 -3.16 -18.81
C ALA A 41 -18.77 -2.56 -20.01
N LYS A 42 -19.28 -1.44 -20.54
CA LYS A 42 -18.65 -0.69 -21.65
C LYS A 42 -17.57 0.28 -21.19
N TYR A 43 -17.61 0.67 -19.94
CA TYR A 43 -16.71 1.68 -19.34
C TYR A 43 -16.25 1.24 -17.96
N TRP A 44 -15.01 1.56 -17.66
CA TRP A 44 -14.47 1.58 -16.29
C TRP A 44 -14.52 2.98 -15.73
N THR A 45 -14.66 3.10 -14.40
CA THR A 45 -14.67 4.38 -13.70
C THR A 45 -13.45 4.43 -12.77
N PRO A 46 -12.26 4.82 -13.26
CA PRO A 46 -11.07 4.90 -12.44
C PRO A 46 -11.13 6.01 -11.38
N ASN A 47 -11.93 7.05 -11.61
CA ASN A 47 -12.20 8.13 -10.66
C ASN A 47 -13.71 8.38 -10.55
N GLY A 48 -14.19 8.55 -9.31
CA GLY A 48 -15.59 8.90 -9.02
C GLY A 48 -16.51 7.71 -8.73
N ASN A 49 -15.99 6.52 -8.37
CA ASN A 49 -16.80 5.34 -8.09
C ASN A 49 -17.79 5.55 -6.93
N HIS A 50 -17.39 6.24 -5.86
CA HIS A 50 -18.30 6.61 -4.76
C HIS A 50 -19.41 7.56 -5.23
N ARG A 51 -19.08 8.54 -6.11
CA ARG A 51 -20.05 9.44 -6.72
C ARG A 51 -21.04 8.69 -7.61
N LEU A 52 -20.55 7.75 -8.42
CA LEU A 52 -21.38 6.90 -9.25
C LEU A 52 -22.34 6.05 -8.39
N SER A 53 -21.87 5.49 -7.28
CA SER A 53 -22.69 4.72 -6.36
C SER A 53 -23.76 5.60 -5.70
N ALA A 54 -23.39 6.76 -5.17
CA ALA A 54 -24.32 7.70 -4.55
C ALA A 54 -25.42 8.13 -5.54
N MET A 55 -25.07 8.46 -6.78
CA MET A 55 -26.04 8.82 -7.82
C MET A 55 -26.99 7.67 -8.15
N ARG A 56 -26.51 6.43 -8.17
CA ARG A 56 -27.37 5.24 -8.35
C ARG A 56 -28.35 5.09 -7.21
N THR A 57 -27.91 5.20 -5.96
CA THR A 57 -28.79 5.14 -4.78
C THR A 57 -29.83 6.25 -4.79
N LEU A 58 -29.50 7.45 -5.28
CA LEU A 58 -30.44 8.55 -5.45
C LEU A 58 -31.38 8.39 -6.65
N GLY A 59 -31.33 7.26 -7.38
CA GLY A 59 -32.21 6.96 -8.51
C GLY A 59 -31.88 7.70 -9.80
N ALA A 60 -30.69 8.29 -9.93
CA ALA A 60 -30.27 8.99 -11.13
C ALA A 60 -30.16 8.04 -12.34
N LYS A 61 -30.77 8.40 -13.46
CA LYS A 61 -30.74 7.65 -14.71
C LYS A 61 -29.48 7.87 -15.53
N SER A 62 -28.77 8.97 -15.27
CA SER A 62 -27.53 9.37 -15.96
C SER A 62 -26.60 10.12 -15.03
N ILE A 63 -25.32 10.15 -15.38
CA ILE A 63 -24.30 10.92 -14.69
C ILE A 63 -23.38 11.55 -15.73
N VAL A 64 -22.91 12.77 -15.45
CA VAL A 64 -21.91 13.44 -16.29
C VAL A 64 -20.56 12.75 -16.13
N ALA A 65 -19.92 12.41 -17.25
CA ALA A 65 -18.63 11.75 -17.27
C ALA A 65 -17.71 12.37 -18.34
N ILE A 66 -16.43 12.49 -18.01
CA ILE A 66 -15.36 12.70 -18.98
C ILE A 66 -14.93 11.33 -19.49
N VAL A 67 -15.08 11.09 -20.79
CA VAL A 67 -14.71 9.81 -21.40
C VAL A 67 -13.31 9.90 -21.99
N VAL A 68 -12.43 9.01 -21.51
CA VAL A 68 -11.08 8.84 -22.04
C VAL A 68 -11.06 7.58 -22.88
N PRO A 69 -10.66 7.65 -24.16
CA PRO A 69 -10.76 6.51 -25.08
C PRO A 69 -9.70 5.42 -24.81
N GLU A 70 -8.51 5.80 -24.31
CA GLU A 70 -7.38 4.90 -24.08
C GLU A 70 -7.56 4.09 -22.80
N ALA A 71 -7.65 2.76 -22.91
CA ALA A 71 -7.81 1.87 -21.76
C ALA A 71 -6.63 1.98 -20.76
N ALA A 72 -5.41 2.19 -21.26
CA ALA A 72 -4.21 2.36 -20.43
C ALA A 72 -4.28 3.59 -19.52
N ALA A 73 -4.99 4.64 -19.92
CA ALA A 73 -5.18 5.84 -19.09
C ALA A 73 -5.89 5.54 -17.75
N ALA A 74 -6.66 4.44 -17.65
CA ALA A 74 -7.30 4.05 -16.40
C ALA A 74 -6.27 3.82 -15.27
N TYR A 75 -5.13 3.24 -15.56
CA TYR A 75 -4.06 2.97 -14.60
C TYR A 75 -3.36 4.25 -14.17
N GLN A 76 -3.07 5.12 -15.15
CA GLN A 76 -2.44 6.43 -14.89
C GLN A 76 -3.36 7.33 -14.05
N ILE A 77 -4.67 7.34 -14.32
CA ILE A 77 -5.65 8.09 -13.54
C ILE A 77 -5.69 7.59 -12.09
N LEU A 78 -5.55 6.29 -11.85
CA LEU A 78 -5.47 5.74 -10.50
C LEU A 78 -4.19 6.17 -9.78
N ALA A 79 -3.06 6.16 -10.46
CA ALA A 79 -1.78 6.65 -9.94
C ALA A 79 -1.84 8.15 -9.58
N LEU A 80 -2.55 8.96 -10.40
CA LEU A 80 -2.72 10.39 -10.17
C LEU A 80 -3.79 10.75 -9.11
N ASN A 81 -4.60 9.78 -8.64
CA ASN A 81 -5.59 10.00 -7.60
C ASN A 81 -4.97 10.20 -6.21
N THR A 82 -4.01 11.10 -6.10
CA THR A 82 -3.28 11.44 -4.87
C THR A 82 -4.07 12.32 -3.90
N GLU A 83 -5.26 12.80 -4.28
CA GLU A 83 -6.02 13.83 -3.55
C GLU A 83 -6.59 13.42 -2.18
N LYS A 84 -6.43 12.17 -1.76
CA LYS A 84 -6.75 11.75 -0.39
C LYS A 84 -5.54 11.05 0.19
N ALA A 85 -5.10 11.50 1.35
CA ALA A 85 -4.13 10.77 2.17
C ALA A 85 -4.62 9.33 2.36
N HIS A 86 -4.15 8.45 1.48
CA HIS A 86 -4.42 7.03 1.58
C HIS A 86 -3.67 6.52 2.80
N ASN A 87 -4.33 5.77 3.65
CA ASN A 87 -3.55 5.00 4.59
C ASN A 87 -2.70 3.99 3.78
N LEU A 88 -1.50 3.74 4.23
CA LEU A 88 -0.51 2.88 3.56
C LEU A 88 -1.10 1.55 3.10
N ARG A 89 -2.00 0.95 3.90
CA ARG A 89 -2.63 -0.34 3.59
C ARG A 89 -3.53 -0.25 2.35
N GLU A 90 -4.36 0.78 2.26
CA GLU A 90 -5.25 0.96 1.11
C GLU A 90 -4.46 1.17 -0.17
N LYS A 91 -3.40 1.98 -0.10
CA LYS A 91 -2.51 2.24 -1.22
C LYS A 91 -1.80 0.96 -1.68
N ALA A 92 -1.19 0.22 -0.77
CA ALA A 92 -0.51 -1.03 -1.09
C ALA A 92 -1.46 -2.09 -1.70
N LEU A 93 -2.69 -2.19 -1.17
CA LEU A 93 -3.71 -3.09 -1.72
C LEU A 93 -4.21 -2.66 -3.11
N GLU A 94 -4.30 -1.36 -3.37
CA GLU A 94 -4.63 -0.83 -4.69
C GLU A 94 -3.53 -1.17 -5.70
N VAL A 95 -2.27 -0.93 -5.33
CA VAL A 95 -1.11 -1.22 -6.17
C VAL A 95 -1.01 -2.70 -6.50
N ILE A 96 -1.14 -3.61 -5.53
CA ILE A 96 -1.00 -5.05 -5.84
C ILE A 96 -2.16 -5.59 -6.70
N ARG A 97 -3.37 -5.07 -6.56
CA ARG A 97 -4.50 -5.44 -7.44
C ARG A 97 -4.23 -4.98 -8.87
N MET A 98 -3.79 -3.73 -9.05
CA MET A 98 -3.40 -3.19 -10.35
C MET A 98 -2.24 -3.97 -10.97
N TYR A 99 -1.23 -4.30 -10.16
CA TYR A 99 -0.09 -5.11 -10.58
C TYR A 99 -0.51 -6.46 -11.17
N LYS A 100 -1.35 -7.21 -10.45
CA LYS A 100 -1.84 -8.51 -10.89
C LYS A 100 -2.64 -8.44 -12.19
N GLU A 101 -3.45 -7.41 -12.35
CA GLU A 101 -4.21 -7.20 -13.57
C GLU A 101 -3.27 -6.88 -14.75
N LEU A 102 -2.29 -5.99 -14.57
CA LEU A 102 -1.29 -5.68 -15.59
C LEU A 102 -0.45 -6.90 -15.97
N ALA A 103 -0.05 -7.71 -15.00
CA ALA A 103 0.70 -8.94 -15.25
C ALA A 103 -0.04 -9.97 -16.12
N HIS A 104 -1.39 -9.88 -16.19
CA HIS A 104 -2.18 -10.71 -17.07
C HIS A 104 -2.39 -10.11 -18.48
N LEU A 105 -2.19 -8.81 -18.65
CA LEU A 105 -2.55 -8.08 -19.86
C LEU A 105 -1.34 -7.68 -20.70
N ASP A 106 -0.20 -7.51 -20.09
CA ASP A 106 0.96 -6.89 -20.71
C ASP A 106 2.25 -7.68 -20.42
N GLU A 107 3.19 -7.69 -21.38
CA GLU A 107 4.52 -8.24 -21.24
C GLU A 107 5.53 -7.21 -20.66
N ALA A 108 5.04 -6.05 -20.18
CA ALA A 108 5.85 -4.99 -19.62
C ALA A 108 6.70 -5.49 -18.44
N THR A 109 7.85 -4.83 -18.26
CA THR A 109 8.67 -5.03 -17.06
C THR A 109 8.10 -4.23 -15.88
N GLU A 110 8.43 -4.65 -14.67
CA GLU A 110 8.00 -3.92 -13.47
C GLU A 110 8.55 -2.48 -13.47
N GLU A 111 9.79 -2.27 -13.93
CA GLU A 111 10.41 -0.94 -14.03
C GLU A 111 9.66 -0.01 -15.01
N GLN A 112 9.11 -0.56 -16.10
CA GLN A 112 8.31 0.22 -17.05
C GLN A 112 6.98 0.70 -16.46
N CYS A 113 6.44 -0.02 -15.47
CA CYS A 113 5.22 0.35 -14.77
C CYS A 113 5.48 1.10 -13.45
N ALA A 114 6.68 1.68 -13.28
CA ALA A 114 7.07 2.35 -12.04
C ALA A 114 6.16 3.56 -11.70
N LEU A 115 5.65 4.25 -12.73
CA LEU A 115 4.73 5.38 -12.54
C LEU A 115 3.40 4.92 -11.92
N GLU A 116 2.88 3.80 -12.37
CA GLU A 116 1.61 3.22 -11.93
C GLU A 116 1.70 2.67 -10.51
N PHE A 117 2.86 2.12 -10.14
CA PHE A 117 3.08 1.51 -8.82
C PHE A 117 3.61 2.48 -7.77
N GLU A 118 4.17 3.63 -8.19
CA GLU A 118 4.74 4.72 -7.38
C GLU A 118 5.97 4.30 -6.56
N GLU A 119 5.86 3.29 -5.70
CA GLU A 119 6.95 2.75 -4.88
C GLU A 119 6.96 1.21 -4.95
N PRO A 120 8.14 0.59 -5.16
CA PRO A 120 8.25 -0.87 -5.19
C PRO A 120 7.86 -1.51 -3.85
N ALA A 121 8.00 -0.78 -2.74
CA ALA A 121 7.60 -1.22 -1.40
C ALA A 121 6.08 -1.49 -1.30
N PHE A 122 5.25 -0.78 -2.05
CA PHE A 122 3.80 -1.01 -2.02
C PHE A 122 3.40 -2.37 -2.58
N ILE A 123 4.15 -2.91 -3.54
CA ILE A 123 3.90 -4.24 -4.13
C ILE A 123 4.10 -5.31 -3.05
N THR A 124 5.25 -5.30 -2.38
CA THR A 124 5.58 -6.25 -1.29
C THR A 124 4.62 -6.11 -0.11
N LEU A 125 4.32 -4.87 0.31
CA LEU A 125 3.35 -4.61 1.39
C LEU A 125 1.93 -5.04 1.01
N GLY A 126 1.52 -4.84 -0.23
CA GLY A 126 0.22 -5.26 -0.75
C GLY A 126 0.04 -6.76 -0.62
N LEU A 127 1.04 -7.55 -1.01
CA LEU A 127 1.05 -9.01 -0.83
C LEU A 127 0.96 -9.41 0.65
N CYS A 128 1.71 -8.72 1.54
CA CYS A 128 1.60 -8.96 2.97
C CYS A 128 0.20 -8.67 3.53
N TYR A 129 -0.47 -7.61 3.05
CA TYR A 129 -1.82 -7.26 3.48
C TYR A 129 -2.90 -8.20 2.92
N GLU A 130 -2.66 -8.81 1.75
CA GLU A 130 -3.56 -9.85 1.21
C GLU A 130 -3.52 -11.11 2.07
N ASP A 131 -2.31 -11.52 2.50
CA ASP A 131 -2.13 -12.69 3.36
C ASP A 131 -2.56 -12.41 4.81
N ARG A 132 -2.15 -11.27 5.36
CA ARG A 132 -2.44 -10.85 6.74
C ARG A 132 -3.10 -9.48 6.79
N PRO A 133 -4.44 -9.39 6.78
CA PRO A 133 -5.17 -8.11 6.73
C PRO A 133 -4.85 -7.15 7.89
N ARG A 134 -4.34 -7.65 9.03
CA ARG A 134 -3.93 -6.86 10.20
C ARG A 134 -2.42 -6.62 10.28
N PHE A 135 -1.68 -6.90 9.22
CA PHE A 135 -0.24 -6.64 9.16
C PHE A 135 0.08 -5.16 9.42
N SER A 136 1.09 -4.89 10.22
CA SER A 136 1.49 -3.53 10.57
C SER A 136 2.57 -3.00 9.61
N GLY A 137 2.23 -2.88 8.33
CA GLY A 137 3.20 -2.51 7.27
C GLY A 137 3.88 -1.17 7.49
N GLY A 138 3.22 -0.22 8.18
CA GLY A 138 3.83 1.08 8.51
C GLY A 138 5.11 0.99 9.34
N ALA A 139 5.29 -0.07 10.13
CA ALA A 139 6.54 -0.30 10.86
C ALA A 139 7.71 -0.66 9.92
N TYR A 140 7.43 -1.30 8.79
CA TYR A 140 8.43 -1.80 7.83
C TYR A 140 8.63 -0.89 6.62
N HIS A 141 7.64 -0.08 6.26
CA HIS A 141 7.68 0.79 5.09
C HIS A 141 8.95 1.65 5.00
N PRO A 142 9.45 2.30 6.07
CA PRO A 142 10.68 3.10 6.01
C PRO A 142 11.93 2.27 5.66
N VAL A 143 11.95 0.99 5.97
CA VAL A 143 13.04 0.06 5.60
C VAL A 143 12.87 -0.34 4.14
N LEU A 144 11.69 -0.82 3.78
CA LEU A 144 11.38 -1.31 2.42
C LEU A 144 11.61 -0.23 1.37
N LYS A 145 11.21 1.00 1.63
CA LYS A 145 11.46 2.15 0.74
C LYS A 145 12.93 2.35 0.38
N ARG A 146 13.86 1.85 1.22
CA ARG A 146 15.30 2.01 1.02
C ARG A 146 16.01 0.78 0.44
N VAL A 147 15.34 -0.37 0.42
CA VAL A 147 15.94 -1.65 -0.02
C VAL A 147 15.20 -2.29 -1.18
N GLU A 148 14.01 -1.80 -1.47
CA GLU A 148 13.23 -2.25 -2.61
C GLU A 148 13.50 -1.36 -3.82
N GLU A 149 13.71 -2.01 -4.97
CA GLU A 149 13.86 -1.37 -6.27
C GLU A 149 12.89 -2.03 -7.26
N PHE A 150 12.47 -1.32 -8.29
CA PHE A 150 11.71 -1.92 -9.38
C PHE A 150 12.58 -2.92 -10.15
N LEU A 151 12.01 -4.08 -10.44
CA LEU A 151 12.72 -5.18 -11.06
C LEU A 151 12.72 -5.01 -12.60
N LYS A 152 13.86 -5.31 -13.24
CA LYS A 152 14.02 -5.30 -14.70
C LYS A 152 13.58 -6.62 -15.34
N LYS A 153 12.48 -7.19 -14.86
CA LYS A 153 11.91 -8.46 -15.32
C LYS A 153 10.44 -8.24 -15.66
N SER A 154 9.86 -9.19 -16.41
CA SER A 154 8.44 -9.19 -16.67
C SER A 154 7.64 -9.08 -15.36
N LEU A 155 6.43 -8.52 -15.40
CA LEU A 155 5.56 -8.44 -14.24
C LEU A 155 5.31 -9.83 -13.64
N GLN A 156 5.17 -10.86 -14.46
CA GLN A 156 4.94 -12.24 -14.00
C GLN A 156 6.14 -12.80 -13.24
N ASP A 157 7.37 -12.68 -13.78
CA ASP A 157 8.59 -13.15 -13.12
C ASP A 157 8.89 -12.34 -11.85
N SER A 158 8.63 -11.04 -11.90
CA SER A 158 8.79 -10.15 -10.77
C SER A 158 7.81 -10.47 -9.65
N LEU A 159 6.58 -10.87 -9.97
CA LEU A 159 5.58 -11.26 -8.97
C LEU A 159 6.04 -12.43 -8.11
N VAL A 160 6.70 -13.43 -8.71
CA VAL A 160 7.26 -14.57 -7.97
C VAL A 160 8.31 -14.11 -6.96
N ILE A 161 9.17 -13.16 -7.36
CA ILE A 161 10.19 -12.58 -6.48
C ILE A 161 9.52 -11.79 -5.36
N ARG A 162 8.48 -10.99 -5.67
CA ARG A 162 7.73 -10.19 -4.69
C ARG A 162 6.99 -11.06 -3.68
N GLN A 163 6.41 -12.17 -4.11
CA GLN A 163 5.77 -13.15 -3.22
C GLN A 163 6.78 -13.76 -2.24
N ARG A 164 7.98 -14.15 -2.71
CA ARG A 164 9.06 -14.63 -1.84
C ARG A 164 9.46 -13.56 -0.82
N ARG A 165 9.66 -12.31 -1.26
CA ARG A 165 10.01 -11.19 -0.40
C ARG A 165 8.93 -10.92 0.66
N ALA A 166 7.67 -10.96 0.27
CA ALA A 166 6.55 -10.82 1.21
C ALA A 166 6.55 -11.94 2.26
N GLY A 167 6.80 -13.19 1.86
CA GLY A 167 6.94 -14.32 2.78
C GLY A 167 8.06 -14.09 3.81
N THR A 168 9.26 -13.71 3.34
CA THR A 168 10.39 -13.39 4.22
C THR A 168 10.06 -12.27 5.20
N LEU A 169 9.34 -11.23 4.74
CA LEU A 169 8.92 -10.12 5.60
C LEU A 169 7.91 -10.57 6.66
N LEU A 170 6.99 -11.46 6.32
CA LEU A 170 6.00 -12.01 7.26
C LEU A 170 6.65 -12.93 8.30
N GLU A 171 7.66 -13.71 7.91
CA GLU A 171 8.45 -14.51 8.84
C GLU A 171 9.23 -13.65 9.84
N LEU A 172 9.83 -12.54 9.36
CA LEU A 172 10.44 -11.55 10.24
C LEU A 172 9.41 -10.94 11.18
N ASP A 173 8.21 -10.61 10.68
CA ASP A 173 7.13 -10.06 11.49
C ASP A 173 6.73 -10.98 12.65
N ASP A 174 6.69 -12.28 12.43
CA ASP A 174 6.40 -13.26 13.48
C ASP A 174 7.47 -13.25 14.60
N GLN A 175 8.73 -13.05 14.25
CA GLN A 175 9.79 -12.89 15.25
C GLN A 175 9.67 -11.56 16.00
N ILE A 176 9.37 -10.47 15.30
CA ILE A 176 9.15 -9.15 15.91
C ILE A 176 7.95 -9.19 16.87
N VAL A 177 6.86 -9.85 16.50
CA VAL A 177 5.67 -10.00 17.37
C VAL A 177 6.03 -10.71 18.65
N LYS A 178 6.83 -11.78 18.62
CA LYS A 178 7.32 -12.46 19.83
C LYS A 178 8.08 -11.52 20.76
N GLN A 179 8.93 -10.65 20.22
CA GLN A 179 9.67 -9.66 21.02
C GLN A 179 8.74 -8.60 21.60
N VAL A 180 7.73 -8.16 20.85
CA VAL A 180 6.71 -7.23 21.33
C VAL A 180 5.90 -7.83 22.48
N GLU A 181 5.53 -9.10 22.39
CA GLU A 181 4.81 -9.82 23.46
C GLU A 181 5.68 -9.95 24.72
N ALA A 182 6.97 -10.24 24.55
CA ALA A 182 7.91 -10.29 25.68
C ALA A 182 8.05 -8.92 26.38
N LEU A 183 8.08 -7.81 25.63
CA LEU A 183 8.08 -6.46 26.19
C LEU A 183 6.78 -6.15 26.94
N LYS A 184 5.63 -6.54 26.38
CA LYS A 184 4.31 -6.37 27.03
C LYS A 184 4.23 -7.16 28.34
N ALA A 185 4.74 -8.39 28.37
CA ALA A 185 4.77 -9.23 29.58
C ALA A 185 5.56 -8.58 30.73
N LYS A 186 6.49 -7.67 30.41
CA LYS A 186 7.25 -6.86 31.37
C LYS A 186 6.54 -5.55 31.79
N GLY A 187 5.31 -5.33 31.36
CA GLY A 187 4.55 -4.13 31.65
C GLY A 187 4.89 -2.93 30.77
N LEU A 188 5.68 -3.12 29.71
CA LEU A 188 5.94 -2.09 28.72
C LEU A 188 4.76 -2.03 27.73
N THR A 189 3.90 -1.02 27.87
CA THR A 189 2.72 -0.84 27.03
C THR A 189 2.84 0.42 26.22
N SER A 190 2.84 0.28 24.87
CA SER A 190 2.82 1.42 23.95
C SER A 190 2.23 0.93 22.61
N PRO A 191 1.41 1.73 21.92
CA PRO A 191 0.95 1.40 20.58
C PRO A 191 2.10 1.32 19.56
N TYR A 192 3.25 1.92 19.87
CA TYR A 192 4.42 1.99 19.01
C TYR A 192 5.47 0.89 19.26
N LEU A 193 5.20 -0.10 20.15
CA LEU A 193 6.18 -1.16 20.49
C LEU A 193 6.71 -1.88 19.25
N LYS A 194 5.87 -2.17 18.28
CA LYS A 194 6.29 -2.86 17.05
C LYS A 194 7.26 -2.00 16.24
N SER A 195 6.92 -0.74 16.01
CA SER A 195 7.81 0.21 15.32
C SER A 195 9.12 0.42 16.08
N PHE A 196 9.06 0.43 17.41
CA PHE A 196 10.26 0.50 18.26
C PHE A 196 11.18 -0.71 18.04
N VAL A 197 10.66 -1.93 18.08
CA VAL A 197 11.47 -3.16 17.89
C VAL A 197 12.04 -3.17 16.46
N VAL A 198 11.21 -2.90 15.45
CA VAL A 198 11.66 -2.81 14.05
C VAL A 198 12.80 -1.79 13.89
N ALA A 199 12.65 -0.59 14.48
CA ALA A 199 13.69 0.43 14.42
C ALA A 199 15.01 0.01 15.11
N ARG A 200 14.94 -0.81 16.16
CA ARG A 200 16.13 -1.33 16.88
C ARG A 200 16.86 -2.41 16.09
N VAL A 201 16.15 -3.23 15.34
CA VAL A 201 16.76 -4.30 14.51
C VAL A 201 17.10 -3.83 13.10
N ASN A 202 16.72 -2.62 12.71
CA ASN A 202 16.93 -2.05 11.38
C ASN A 202 18.42 -1.78 11.11
N PRO A 203 19.08 -2.50 10.19
CA PRO A 203 20.50 -2.33 9.90
C PRO A 203 20.82 -1.02 9.16
N ILE A 204 19.80 -0.35 8.60
CA ILE A 204 20.00 0.86 7.79
C ILE A 204 20.13 2.10 8.69
N ARG A 205 19.53 2.08 9.87
CA ARG A 205 19.42 3.25 10.76
C ARG A 205 20.76 3.90 11.08
N PHE A 206 21.82 3.12 11.19
CA PHE A 206 23.14 3.58 11.60
C PHE A 206 24.19 3.49 10.49
N ARG A 207 23.75 3.27 9.24
CA ARG A 207 24.68 3.22 8.11
C ARG A 207 25.11 4.63 7.71
N PRO A 208 26.38 4.83 7.37
CA PRO A 208 26.84 6.07 6.74
C PRO A 208 26.03 6.35 5.45
N LYS A 209 25.82 7.65 5.16
CA LYS A 209 25.07 8.05 3.95
C LYS A 209 25.74 7.56 2.66
N ASP A 210 27.07 7.47 2.67
CA ASP A 210 27.89 7.07 1.50
C ASP A 210 28.09 5.54 1.40
N ALA A 211 27.51 4.76 2.32
CA ALA A 211 27.60 3.31 2.24
C ALA A 211 26.74 2.78 1.07
N PRO A 212 27.23 1.78 0.30
CA PRO A 212 26.46 1.23 -0.81
C PRO A 212 25.11 0.69 -0.32
N PRO A 213 24.02 0.82 -1.10
CA PRO A 213 22.69 0.37 -0.68
C PRO A 213 22.72 -1.12 -0.30
N LEU A 214 21.95 -1.50 0.71
CA LEU A 214 21.73 -2.92 1.03
C LEU A 214 20.68 -3.48 0.09
N SER A 215 20.91 -4.72 -0.37
CA SER A 215 19.86 -5.47 -1.04
C SER A 215 18.71 -5.78 -0.07
N PHE A 216 17.53 -6.08 -0.61
CA PHE A 216 16.39 -6.52 0.19
C PHE A 216 16.77 -7.75 1.05
N ASP A 217 17.37 -8.77 0.43
CA ASP A 217 17.71 -10.03 1.10
C ASP A 217 18.71 -9.79 2.23
N ASP A 218 19.81 -9.05 1.99
CA ASP A 218 20.79 -8.70 3.04
C ASP A 218 20.19 -7.92 4.20
N ALA A 219 19.27 -7.01 3.91
CA ALA A 219 18.63 -6.20 4.94
C ALA A 219 17.72 -7.06 5.83
N LEU A 220 16.87 -7.88 5.23
CA LEU A 220 15.94 -8.74 5.97
C LEU A 220 16.69 -9.83 6.76
N ASP A 221 17.74 -10.43 6.20
CA ASP A 221 18.58 -11.42 6.91
C ASP A 221 19.21 -10.79 8.15
N ARG A 222 19.77 -9.60 8.02
CA ARG A 222 20.34 -8.86 9.18
C ARG A 222 19.27 -8.50 10.21
N MET A 223 18.10 -8.08 9.78
CA MET A 223 16.97 -7.80 10.68
C MET A 223 16.54 -9.05 11.44
N THR A 224 16.43 -10.18 10.76
CA THR A 224 16.09 -11.49 11.34
C THR A 224 17.10 -11.92 12.39
N GLN A 225 18.40 -11.82 12.06
CA GLN A 225 19.47 -12.12 13.02
C GLN A 225 19.45 -11.17 14.23
N ALA A 226 19.19 -9.89 14.01
CA ALA A 226 19.09 -8.91 15.09
C ALA A 226 17.85 -9.14 15.96
N ALA A 227 16.70 -9.52 15.36
CA ALA A 227 15.48 -9.86 16.07
C ALA A 227 15.66 -11.12 16.95
N ALA A 228 16.38 -12.13 16.46
CA ALA A 228 16.71 -13.33 17.24
C ALA A 228 17.63 -13.02 18.45
N LYS A 229 18.51 -12.01 18.31
CA LYS A 229 19.42 -11.56 19.39
C LYS A 229 18.83 -10.45 20.26
N PHE A 230 17.62 -10.00 19.97
CA PHE A 230 16.97 -8.92 20.71
C PHE A 230 16.72 -9.37 22.16
N ASN A 231 17.18 -8.57 23.12
CA ASN A 231 17.01 -8.85 24.53
C ASN A 231 16.01 -7.88 25.16
N PRO A 232 14.78 -8.32 25.44
CA PRO A 232 13.75 -7.49 26.07
C PRO A 232 14.16 -7.01 27.48
N ASP A 233 15.09 -7.73 28.18
CA ASP A 233 15.50 -7.37 29.54
C ASP A 233 16.31 -6.09 29.62
N LYS A 234 16.92 -5.69 28.53
CA LYS A 234 17.72 -4.48 28.44
C LYS A 234 16.88 -3.23 28.12
N ILE A 235 15.59 -3.39 27.84
CA ILE A 235 14.73 -2.27 27.45
C ILE A 235 14.04 -1.67 28.68
N LYS A 236 14.14 -0.34 28.82
CA LYS A 236 13.51 0.46 29.87
C LYS A 236 12.39 1.33 29.31
N MET A 237 11.50 1.82 30.18
CA MET A 237 10.40 2.72 29.80
C MET A 237 10.92 4.00 29.10
N ASP A 238 12.03 4.55 29.57
CA ASP A 238 12.67 5.76 28.99
C ASP A 238 13.14 5.55 27.54
N ASP A 239 13.45 4.31 27.16
CA ASP A 239 13.86 3.98 25.78
C ASP A 239 12.68 4.11 24.82
N LEU A 240 11.47 3.83 25.28
CA LEU A 240 10.24 3.98 24.49
C LEU A 240 9.88 5.45 24.30
N ALA A 241 10.02 6.26 25.34
CA ALA A 241 9.75 7.70 25.27
C ALA A 241 10.65 8.42 24.25
N LYS A 242 11.92 8.03 24.17
CA LYS A 242 12.91 8.58 23.22
C LYS A 242 12.67 8.16 21.77
N SER A 243 11.93 7.09 21.52
CA SER A 243 11.64 6.60 20.17
C SER A 243 10.31 7.09 19.60
N GLY A 244 9.42 7.66 20.43
CA GLY A 244 8.14 8.25 20.01
C GLY A 244 8.27 9.61 19.31
N GLY A 245 9.48 10.12 19.13
CA GLY A 245 9.76 11.41 18.52
C GLY A 245 10.26 11.37 17.07
N VAL A 246 9.97 10.33 16.32
CA VAL A 246 10.14 10.39 14.86
C VAL A 246 8.86 10.96 14.29
N SER A 247 8.78 12.29 14.29
CA SER A 247 7.82 13.08 13.53
C SER A 247 7.87 12.65 12.05
N ASP A 248 6.71 12.45 11.46
CA ASP A 248 6.49 12.59 10.02
C ASP A 248 6.80 14.05 9.61
N GLU A 249 8.07 14.35 9.41
CA GLU A 249 8.51 15.48 8.63
C GLU A 249 9.07 14.92 7.33
N ALA A 250 8.24 14.86 6.34
CA ALA A 250 8.64 14.85 4.95
C ALA A 250 7.69 15.80 4.21
N GLU A 251 8.21 17.01 4.01
CA GLU A 251 7.87 17.79 2.83
C GLU A 251 8.31 17.07 1.55
#